data_f8fd526af04fd28272c426317e505348
#
_entry.id   f8fd526af04fd28272c426317e505348
#
_cell.length_a   1.000
_cell.length_b   1.000
_cell.length_c   1.000
_cell.angle_alpha   90.00
_cell.angle_beta   90.00
_cell.angle_gamma   90.00
#
_symmetry.space_group_name_H-M   'P 1'
#
loop_
_entity.id
_entity.type
_entity.pdbx_description
1 polymer ?
#
loop_
_entity_poly.entity_id
_entity_poly.type
_entity_poly.pdbx_seq_one_letter_code
_entity_poly.pdbx_strand_id
1 'polypeptide(L)'
;MASTTSDKATPERRAELLQNLAETKICFAEASKSLSHAPTLVAVSKTKPAWMTRACYEEGQRDFGENSDIDLVNKAKKLADLESLRWHFIGVMKKTEGDDFRRQARMRELTMVSNLHAIQSLTSIEDADIYNGAIPADRKTPLNMLLQVNTSGEIQKSGLQYVDTEAEAADSPLFKLACYIIEHCPKLHFQGLMTIGSQTESLASSERPNQDFETLKKTRDVLEGMLRSNPAFNGRWGDNEKLLLSMGMTADFEAGLRAGSHIVRVGTGIFGARRMK
;
A
#
# COMPACT_ATOMS: atom_id res chain seq x y z
N MET A 1 -9.76 0.62 33.24
CA MET A 1 -8.80 -0.51 33.09
C MET A 1 -9.50 -1.58 32.29
N ALA A 2 -9.35 -1.59 30.97
CA ALA A 2 -9.96 -2.59 30.10
C ALA A 2 -8.97 -3.75 29.91
N SER A 3 -9.45 -4.93 30.23
CA SER A 3 -8.71 -6.18 30.25
C SER A 3 -8.02 -6.51 28.94
N THR A 4 -6.71 -6.63 28.96
CA THR A 4 -5.78 -6.92 27.85
C THR A 4 -5.64 -8.44 27.57
N THR A 5 -6.62 -9.25 27.85
CA THR A 5 -6.53 -10.72 27.69
C THR A 5 -6.52 -11.21 26.24
N SER A 6 -6.81 -10.33 25.24
CA SER A 6 -6.77 -10.70 23.81
C SER A 6 -5.43 -10.52 23.13
N ASP A 7 -4.47 -9.87 23.80
CA ASP A 7 -3.12 -9.54 23.25
C ASP A 7 -2.07 -10.59 23.60
N LYS A 8 -2.40 -11.61 24.37
CA LYS A 8 -1.45 -12.67 24.74
C LYS A 8 -1.29 -13.67 23.60
N ALA A 9 -0.04 -13.98 23.32
CA ALA A 9 0.32 -15.09 22.43
C ALA A 9 0.02 -16.40 23.14
N THR A 10 -1.07 -17.08 22.74
CA THR A 10 -1.28 -18.48 23.15
C THR A 10 -0.80 -19.41 22.05
N PRO A 11 -0.36 -20.64 22.38
CA PRO A 11 0.08 -21.62 21.38
C PRO A 11 -0.99 -21.86 20.29
N GLU A 12 -2.25 -21.96 20.67
CA GLU A 12 -3.37 -22.19 19.76
C GLU A 12 -3.55 -21.02 18.80
N ARG A 13 -3.50 -19.77 19.32
CA ARG A 13 -3.65 -18.58 18.49
C ARG A 13 -2.45 -18.38 17.55
N ARG A 14 -1.26 -18.76 18.00
CA ARG A 14 -0.07 -18.78 17.14
C ARG A 14 -0.22 -19.82 16.02
N ALA A 15 -0.65 -21.03 16.35
CA ALA A 15 -0.86 -22.11 15.38
C ALA A 15 -1.90 -21.70 14.31
N GLU A 16 -3.06 -21.18 14.73
CA GLU A 16 -4.08 -20.65 13.81
C GLU A 16 -3.53 -19.56 12.88
N LEU A 17 -2.77 -18.60 13.42
CA LEU A 17 -2.16 -17.53 12.62
C LEU A 17 -1.21 -18.10 11.54
N LEU A 18 -0.35 -19.05 11.92
CA LEU A 18 0.63 -19.62 11.01
C LEU A 18 -0.02 -20.53 9.96
N GLN A 19 -1.07 -21.25 10.32
CA GLN A 19 -1.88 -22.00 9.36
C GLN A 19 -2.52 -21.07 8.33
N ASN A 20 -3.18 -20.00 8.76
CA ASN A 20 -3.81 -19.02 7.86
C ASN A 20 -2.77 -18.36 6.92
N LEU A 21 -1.57 -18.06 7.44
CA LEU A 21 -0.47 -17.51 6.62
C LEU A 21 -0.02 -18.53 5.56
N ALA A 22 0.14 -19.80 5.94
CA ALA A 22 0.54 -20.86 5.02
C ALA A 22 -0.50 -21.07 3.92
N GLU A 23 -1.78 -21.14 4.26
CA GLU A 23 -2.89 -21.26 3.31
C GLU A 23 -2.93 -20.04 2.36
N THR A 24 -2.79 -18.83 2.89
CA THR A 24 -2.71 -17.60 2.07
C THR A 24 -1.52 -17.65 1.09
N LYS A 25 -0.35 -18.12 1.54
CA LYS A 25 0.84 -18.24 0.68
C LYS A 25 0.65 -19.28 -0.42
N ILE A 26 -0.06 -20.38 -0.16
CA ILE A 26 -0.39 -21.38 -1.19
C ILE A 26 -1.29 -20.77 -2.26
N CYS A 27 -2.41 -20.13 -1.89
CA CYS A 27 -3.31 -19.47 -2.83
C CYS A 27 -2.59 -18.35 -3.61
N PHE A 28 -1.74 -17.56 -2.92
CA PHE A 28 -0.93 -16.52 -3.55
C PHE A 28 0.03 -17.10 -4.59
N ALA A 29 0.75 -18.16 -4.27
CA ALA A 29 1.69 -18.80 -5.19
C ALA A 29 0.96 -19.39 -6.42
N GLU A 30 -0.20 -20.02 -6.20
CA GLU A 30 -1.01 -20.59 -7.28
C GLU A 30 -1.50 -19.49 -8.23
N ALA A 31 -2.11 -18.43 -7.69
CA ALA A 31 -2.63 -17.33 -8.49
C ALA A 31 -1.54 -16.51 -9.21
N SER A 32 -0.29 -16.61 -8.74
CA SER A 32 0.87 -15.90 -9.31
C SER A 32 1.56 -16.63 -10.46
N LYS A 33 1.24 -17.90 -10.71
CA LYS A 33 1.97 -18.74 -11.70
C LYS A 33 2.00 -18.19 -13.11
N SER A 34 0.96 -17.46 -13.51
CA SER A 34 0.84 -16.88 -14.86
C SER A 34 1.46 -15.50 -15.01
N LEU A 35 1.96 -14.91 -13.91
CA LEU A 35 2.53 -13.56 -13.95
C LEU A 35 3.94 -13.57 -14.52
N SER A 36 4.26 -12.55 -15.31
CA SER A 36 5.61 -12.31 -15.85
C SER A 36 6.55 -11.62 -14.86
N HIS A 37 6.07 -11.28 -13.67
CA HIS A 37 6.80 -10.61 -12.59
C HIS A 37 6.53 -11.30 -11.25
N ALA A 38 7.40 -11.10 -10.28
CA ALA A 38 7.20 -11.60 -8.92
C ALA A 38 6.33 -10.61 -8.12
N PRO A 39 5.09 -10.97 -7.75
CA PRO A 39 4.25 -10.11 -6.94
C PRO A 39 4.67 -10.12 -5.47
N THR A 40 4.24 -9.11 -4.72
CA THR A 40 4.48 -8.97 -3.29
C THR A 40 3.18 -9.21 -2.50
N LEU A 41 3.23 -10.12 -1.52
CA LEU A 41 2.17 -10.29 -0.52
C LEU A 41 2.45 -9.38 0.67
N VAL A 42 1.63 -8.36 0.88
CA VAL A 42 1.66 -7.51 2.08
C VAL A 42 0.68 -8.05 3.11
N ALA A 43 1.21 -8.53 4.23
CA ALA A 43 0.43 -9.01 5.37
C ALA A 43 -0.06 -7.81 6.21
N VAL A 44 -1.37 -7.49 6.15
CA VAL A 44 -1.94 -6.29 6.77
C VAL A 44 -2.27 -6.55 8.24
N SER A 45 -1.38 -6.12 9.14
CA SER A 45 -1.42 -6.37 10.57
C SER A 45 -2.16 -5.29 11.39
N LYS A 46 -2.93 -4.43 10.73
CA LYS A 46 -3.68 -3.35 11.41
C LYS A 46 -4.54 -3.87 12.57
N THR A 47 -4.50 -3.14 13.69
CA THR A 47 -5.21 -3.50 14.94
C THR A 47 -4.77 -4.82 15.61
N LYS A 48 -3.70 -5.43 15.15
CA LYS A 48 -3.15 -6.67 15.73
C LYS A 48 -1.88 -6.38 16.55
N PRO A 49 -1.59 -7.15 17.59
CA PRO A 49 -0.40 -6.96 18.41
C PRO A 49 0.88 -7.31 17.64
N ALA A 50 2.01 -6.69 18.04
CA ALA A 50 3.30 -6.86 17.38
C ALA A 50 3.82 -8.31 17.34
N TRP A 51 3.44 -9.15 18.32
CA TRP A 51 3.85 -10.55 18.33
C TRP A 51 3.32 -11.34 17.12
N MET A 52 2.15 -10.97 16.57
CA MET A 52 1.63 -11.62 15.35
C MET A 52 2.49 -11.28 14.12
N THR A 53 2.96 -10.04 14.01
CA THR A 53 3.90 -9.63 12.97
C THR A 53 5.21 -10.42 13.09
N ARG A 54 5.76 -10.54 14.32
CA ARG A 54 6.96 -11.33 14.59
C ARG A 54 6.78 -12.79 14.20
N ALA A 55 5.66 -13.42 14.61
CA ALA A 55 5.39 -14.81 14.28
C ALA A 55 5.32 -15.05 12.75
N CYS A 56 4.69 -14.15 12.00
CA CYS A 56 4.68 -14.24 10.53
C CYS A 56 6.07 -13.98 9.92
N TYR A 57 6.87 -13.08 10.51
CA TYR A 57 8.24 -12.81 10.06
C TYR A 57 9.14 -14.03 10.22
N GLU A 58 9.03 -14.76 11.33
CA GLU A 58 9.75 -16.00 11.60
C GLU A 58 9.45 -17.08 10.54
N GLU A 59 8.23 -17.06 9.97
CA GLU A 59 7.82 -17.91 8.83
C GLU A 59 8.13 -17.31 7.45
N GLY A 60 9.06 -16.36 7.41
CA GLY A 60 9.55 -15.78 6.14
C GLY A 60 8.72 -14.68 5.53
N GLN A 61 7.66 -14.18 6.19
CA GLN A 61 6.95 -12.98 5.73
C GLN A 61 7.81 -11.74 5.96
N ARG A 62 7.91 -10.85 4.96
CA ARG A 62 8.77 -9.66 5.05
C ARG A 62 7.99 -8.35 4.92
N ASP A 63 6.94 -8.32 4.12
CA ASP A 63 6.15 -7.12 3.84
C ASP A 63 4.92 -7.07 4.71
N PHE A 64 4.80 -5.99 5.50
CA PHE A 64 3.68 -5.80 6.43
C PHE A 64 3.01 -4.45 6.21
N GLY A 65 1.67 -4.42 6.30
CA GLY A 65 0.86 -3.25 6.07
C GLY A 65 0.19 -2.72 7.34
N GLU A 66 0.26 -1.40 7.54
CA GLU A 66 -0.44 -0.68 8.60
C GLU A 66 -1.20 0.52 8.03
N ASN A 67 -2.39 0.79 8.60
CA ASN A 67 -3.20 1.94 8.20
C ASN A 67 -3.26 3.06 9.25
N SER A 68 -2.63 2.87 10.40
CA SER A 68 -2.42 3.86 11.45
C SER A 68 -0.92 4.15 11.53
N ASP A 69 -0.56 5.40 11.37
CA ASP A 69 0.81 5.89 11.52
C ASP A 69 1.36 5.61 12.92
N ILE A 70 0.55 5.87 13.95
CA ILE A 70 0.91 5.62 15.36
C ILE A 70 1.17 4.13 15.60
N ASP A 71 0.30 3.24 15.07
CA ASP A 71 0.47 1.80 15.23
C ASP A 71 1.71 1.30 14.50
N LEU A 72 1.96 1.83 13.28
CA LEU A 72 3.15 1.48 12.50
C LEU A 72 4.43 1.86 13.27
N VAL A 73 4.54 3.12 13.71
CA VAL A 73 5.71 3.61 14.44
C VAL A 73 5.94 2.81 15.73
N ASN A 74 4.87 2.56 16.49
CA ASN A 74 4.95 1.78 17.72
C ASN A 74 5.37 0.31 17.48
N LYS A 75 4.88 -0.32 16.41
CA LYS A 75 5.28 -1.68 16.03
C LYS A 75 6.71 -1.71 15.51
N ALA A 76 7.11 -0.74 14.69
CA ALA A 76 8.48 -0.63 14.19
C ALA A 76 9.48 -0.52 15.34
N LYS A 77 9.19 0.27 16.38
CA LYS A 77 10.02 0.34 17.60
C LYS A 77 10.12 -1.01 18.32
N LYS A 78 8.99 -1.74 18.46
CA LYS A 78 8.94 -3.06 19.13
C LYS A 78 9.60 -4.19 18.35
N LEU A 79 9.77 -4.02 17.05
CA LEU A 79 10.27 -5.02 16.11
C LEU A 79 11.55 -4.54 15.40
N ALA A 80 12.30 -3.61 16.03
CA ALA A 80 13.50 -3.00 15.47
C ALA A 80 14.65 -4.00 15.23
N ASP A 81 14.60 -5.16 15.91
CA ASP A 81 15.52 -6.29 15.72
C ASP A 81 15.24 -7.10 14.43
N LEU A 82 14.13 -6.85 13.74
CA LEU A 82 13.75 -7.56 12.51
C LEU A 82 14.24 -6.79 11.27
N GLU A 83 15.53 -6.89 10.98
CA GLU A 83 16.22 -6.04 9.99
C GLU A 83 15.65 -6.08 8.57
N SER A 84 15.16 -7.24 8.12
CA SER A 84 14.61 -7.41 6.76
C SER A 84 13.11 -7.19 6.65
N LEU A 85 12.44 -6.74 7.74
CA LEU A 85 11.04 -6.38 7.71
C LEU A 85 10.85 -5.09 6.91
N ARG A 86 9.82 -5.05 6.05
CA ARG A 86 9.45 -3.90 5.23
C ARG A 86 8.04 -3.42 5.59
N TRP A 87 7.93 -2.16 6.03
CA TRP A 87 6.65 -1.56 6.35
C TRP A 87 6.05 -0.86 5.14
N HIS A 88 4.77 -1.14 4.90
CA HIS A 88 3.93 -0.43 3.94
C HIS A 88 2.87 0.37 4.71
N PHE A 89 2.91 1.69 4.60
CA PHE A 89 1.83 2.51 5.10
C PHE A 89 0.72 2.57 4.05
N ILE A 90 -0.45 2.04 4.40
CA ILE A 90 -1.62 1.93 3.52
C ILE A 90 -2.82 2.73 4.03
N GLY A 91 -2.61 3.59 5.02
CA GLY A 91 -3.62 4.46 5.60
C GLY A 91 -3.55 5.87 5.06
N VAL A 92 -4.65 6.59 5.15
CA VAL A 92 -4.70 8.02 4.80
C VAL A 92 -4.41 8.86 6.05
N MET A 93 -3.50 9.82 5.94
CA MET A 93 -3.27 10.81 6.99
C MET A 93 -4.44 11.78 7.04
N LYS A 94 -5.33 11.57 8.02
CA LYS A 94 -6.54 12.40 8.15
C LYS A 94 -6.17 13.86 8.41
N LYS A 95 -6.75 14.75 7.59
CA LYS A 95 -6.81 16.19 7.88
C LYS A 95 -7.91 16.41 8.92
N THR A 96 -7.56 17.07 10.02
CA THR A 96 -8.52 17.52 11.04
C THR A 96 -8.38 19.04 11.09
N GLU A 97 -9.48 19.77 11.06
CA GLU A 97 -9.47 21.24 11.16
C GLU A 97 -8.64 21.70 12.37
N GLY A 98 -7.71 22.60 12.14
CA GLY A 98 -6.83 23.16 13.19
C GLY A 98 -5.69 22.25 13.65
N ASP A 99 -5.48 21.07 13.04
CA ASP A 99 -4.47 20.09 13.51
C ASP A 99 -3.36 19.81 12.48
N ASP A 100 -3.12 20.72 11.55
CA ASP A 100 -2.10 20.53 10.50
C ASP A 100 -0.69 20.32 11.09
N PHE A 101 -0.36 21.01 12.17
CA PHE A 101 0.94 20.84 12.82
C PHE A 101 1.14 19.42 13.38
N ARG A 102 0.14 18.87 14.06
CA ARG A 102 0.20 17.50 14.59
C ARG A 102 0.23 16.46 13.46
N ARG A 103 -0.54 16.71 12.40
CA ARG A 103 -0.52 15.84 11.21
C ARG A 103 0.87 15.81 10.58
N GLN A 104 1.48 16.97 10.36
CA GLN A 104 2.85 17.05 9.82
C GLN A 104 3.87 16.39 10.76
N ALA A 105 3.74 16.56 12.07
CA ALA A 105 4.61 15.90 13.03
C ALA A 105 4.52 14.37 12.94
N ARG A 106 3.30 13.81 12.81
CA ARG A 106 3.10 12.37 12.62
C ARG A 106 3.66 11.86 11.29
N MET A 107 3.51 12.63 10.21
CA MET A 107 4.11 12.29 8.91
C MET A 107 5.63 12.24 9.01
N ARG A 108 6.24 13.20 9.72
CA ARG A 108 7.68 13.20 9.99
C ARG A 108 8.11 12.01 10.84
N GLU A 109 7.37 11.67 11.90
CA GLU A 109 7.67 10.50 12.72
C GLU A 109 7.59 9.19 11.91
N LEU A 110 6.61 9.06 11.01
CA LEU A 110 6.49 7.94 10.11
C LEU A 110 7.72 7.78 9.20
N THR A 111 8.23 8.88 8.63
CA THR A 111 9.41 8.82 7.75
C THR A 111 10.71 8.47 8.46
N MET A 112 10.76 8.61 9.79
CA MET A 112 11.90 8.19 10.61
C MET A 112 11.98 6.68 10.83
N VAL A 113 10.95 5.92 10.44
CA VAL A 113 10.98 4.45 10.49
C VAL A 113 11.96 3.94 9.43
N SER A 114 13.08 3.38 9.87
CA SER A 114 14.22 3.01 9.00
C SER A 114 13.86 2.01 7.91
N ASN A 115 12.96 1.07 8.22
CA ASN A 115 12.46 0.05 7.31
C ASN A 115 11.07 0.36 6.73
N LEU A 116 10.65 1.64 6.72
CA LEU A 116 9.51 2.09 5.93
C LEU A 116 9.84 1.92 4.44
N HIS A 117 9.11 1.03 3.78
CA HIS A 117 9.38 0.64 2.40
C HIS A 117 8.55 1.45 1.41
N ALA A 118 7.26 1.64 1.70
CA ALA A 118 6.36 2.34 0.80
C ALA A 118 5.22 3.06 1.55
N ILE A 119 4.75 4.16 0.97
CA ILE A 119 3.47 4.81 1.28
C ILE A 119 2.56 4.63 0.07
N GLN A 120 1.38 4.02 0.26
CA GLN A 120 0.50 3.62 -0.83
C GLN A 120 -0.78 4.46 -0.94
N SER A 121 -0.87 5.55 -0.22
CA SER A 121 -2.10 6.34 -0.08
C SER A 121 -1.90 7.84 -0.35
N LEU A 122 -0.91 8.18 -1.17
CA LEU A 122 -0.63 9.57 -1.48
C LEU A 122 -1.67 10.13 -2.45
N THR A 123 -2.20 11.33 -2.15
CA THR A 123 -3.25 11.98 -2.95
C THR A 123 -3.08 13.48 -3.12
N SER A 124 -2.01 14.09 -2.58
CA SER A 124 -1.81 15.55 -2.68
C SER A 124 -0.35 15.94 -2.78
N ILE A 125 -0.10 17.06 -3.46
CA ILE A 125 1.22 17.70 -3.57
C ILE A 125 1.72 18.13 -2.19
N GLU A 126 0.84 18.70 -1.36
CA GLU A 126 1.17 19.11 0.00
C GLU A 126 1.76 17.95 0.83
N ASP A 127 1.14 16.76 0.75
CA ASP A 127 1.64 15.59 1.45
C ASP A 127 2.98 15.09 0.88
N ALA A 128 3.14 15.16 -0.45
CA ALA A 128 4.40 14.82 -1.09
C ALA A 128 5.55 15.72 -0.59
N ASP A 129 5.32 17.03 -0.48
CA ASP A 129 6.30 17.98 0.06
C ASP A 129 6.67 17.68 1.50
N ILE A 130 5.66 17.42 2.35
CA ILE A 130 5.90 17.10 3.76
C ILE A 130 6.73 15.83 3.88
N TYR A 131 6.38 14.77 3.14
CA TYR A 131 7.16 13.52 3.15
C TYR A 131 8.57 13.74 2.61
N ASN A 132 8.72 14.41 1.46
CA ASN A 132 10.03 14.68 0.87
C ASN A 132 10.94 15.48 1.82
N GLY A 133 10.39 16.52 2.46
CA GLY A 133 11.14 17.33 3.42
C GLY A 133 11.49 16.60 4.73
N ALA A 134 10.67 15.60 5.12
CA ALA A 134 10.80 14.89 6.38
C ALA A 134 11.73 13.66 6.32
N ILE A 135 12.02 13.13 5.13
CA ILE A 135 12.90 11.97 4.96
C ILE A 135 14.33 12.31 5.44
N PRO A 136 14.93 11.49 6.33
CA PRO A 136 16.29 11.67 6.82
C PRO A 136 17.31 11.76 5.67
N ALA A 137 18.34 12.59 5.87
CA ALA A 137 19.38 12.83 4.88
C ALA A 137 20.26 11.58 4.64
N ASP A 138 20.37 10.70 5.63
CA ASP A 138 21.15 9.46 5.60
C ASP A 138 20.40 8.28 4.99
N ARG A 139 19.12 8.45 4.62
CA ARG A 139 18.38 7.41 3.92
C ARG A 139 18.97 7.19 2.53
N LYS A 140 19.43 5.96 2.29
CA LYS A 140 20.20 5.61 1.06
C LYS A 140 19.36 5.51 -0.21
N THR A 141 18.07 5.21 -0.08
CA THR A 141 17.16 5.02 -1.21
C THR A 141 15.93 5.90 -1.06
N PRO A 142 15.41 6.49 -2.14
CA PRO A 142 14.14 7.21 -2.08
C PRO A 142 13.01 6.34 -1.51
N LEU A 143 12.04 6.97 -0.86
CA LEU A 143 10.87 6.29 -0.34
C LEU A 143 9.86 6.04 -1.47
N ASN A 144 9.43 4.80 -1.62
CA ASN A 144 8.45 4.42 -2.63
C ASN A 144 7.08 5.03 -2.34
N MET A 145 6.49 5.65 -3.35
CA MET A 145 5.17 6.29 -3.28
C MET A 145 4.24 5.68 -4.32
N LEU A 146 3.08 5.21 -3.87
CA LEU A 146 1.99 4.85 -4.77
C LEU A 146 0.85 5.87 -4.60
N LEU A 147 0.31 6.32 -5.72
CA LEU A 147 -0.84 7.23 -5.71
C LEU A 147 -2.12 6.41 -5.55
N GLN A 148 -2.96 6.82 -4.62
CA GLN A 148 -4.26 6.16 -4.42
C GLN A 148 -5.27 6.68 -5.43
N VAL A 149 -5.86 5.77 -6.19
CA VAL A 149 -6.89 6.05 -7.20
C VAL A 149 -8.24 5.54 -6.72
N ASN A 150 -9.26 6.37 -6.80
CA ASN A 150 -10.66 5.99 -6.57
C ASN A 150 -11.25 5.42 -7.86
N THR A 151 -11.12 4.12 -8.05
CA THR A 151 -11.59 3.41 -9.26
C THR A 151 -13.10 3.15 -9.27
N SER A 152 -13.73 3.13 -8.09
CA SER A 152 -15.16 2.87 -7.98
C SER A 152 -16.04 4.12 -8.24
N GLY A 153 -15.43 5.31 -8.24
CA GLY A 153 -16.17 6.58 -8.40
C GLY A 153 -17.04 6.97 -7.19
N GLU A 154 -17.02 6.20 -6.10
CA GLU A 154 -17.79 6.50 -4.90
C GLU A 154 -17.23 7.74 -4.18
N ILE A 155 -18.03 8.81 -4.05
CA ILE A 155 -17.60 10.11 -3.50
C ILE A 155 -17.01 10.01 -2.08
N GLN A 156 -17.50 9.06 -1.27
CA GLN A 156 -17.05 8.85 0.10
C GLN A 156 -15.71 8.09 0.20
N LYS A 157 -15.18 7.58 -0.91
CA LYS A 157 -13.89 6.89 -0.92
C LYS A 157 -12.75 7.84 -1.20
N SER A 158 -11.68 7.67 -0.44
CA SER A 158 -10.43 8.38 -0.66
C SER A 158 -9.75 7.93 -1.96
N GLY A 159 -9.04 8.83 -2.60
CA GLY A 159 -8.28 8.57 -3.82
C GLY A 159 -8.47 9.69 -4.83
N LEU A 160 -7.52 9.82 -5.74
CA LEU A 160 -7.62 10.71 -6.89
C LEU A 160 -8.56 10.09 -7.94
N GLN A 161 -9.21 10.94 -8.72
CA GLN A 161 -10.06 10.47 -9.82
C GLN A 161 -9.20 9.67 -10.82
N TYR A 162 -9.72 8.55 -11.29
CA TYR A 162 -9.12 7.79 -12.38
C TYR A 162 -9.18 8.56 -13.70
N VAL A 163 -8.35 8.19 -14.65
CA VAL A 163 -8.34 8.77 -16.00
C VAL A 163 -8.39 7.66 -17.04
N ASP A 164 -9.15 7.88 -18.09
CA ASP A 164 -9.38 6.92 -19.16
C ASP A 164 -8.71 7.30 -20.48
N THR A 165 -8.31 8.56 -20.62
CA THR A 165 -7.68 9.12 -21.83
C THR A 165 -6.56 10.08 -21.46
N GLU A 166 -5.61 10.31 -22.37
CA GLU A 166 -4.56 11.32 -22.20
C GLU A 166 -5.11 12.73 -22.07
N ALA A 167 -6.21 13.04 -22.77
CA ALA A 167 -6.87 14.35 -22.69
C ALA A 167 -7.43 14.62 -21.28
N GLU A 168 -8.05 13.63 -20.65
CA GLU A 168 -8.50 13.73 -19.25
C GLU A 168 -7.32 13.81 -18.29
N ALA A 169 -6.27 13.05 -18.56
CA ALA A 169 -5.10 12.99 -17.70
C ALA A 169 -4.32 14.30 -17.66
N ALA A 170 -4.19 15.01 -18.78
CA ALA A 170 -3.33 16.19 -18.92
C ALA A 170 -3.56 17.25 -17.84
N ASP A 171 -4.81 17.50 -17.48
CA ASP A 171 -5.18 18.45 -16.42
C ASP A 171 -5.54 17.82 -15.09
N SER A 172 -5.48 16.49 -14.99
CA SER A 172 -5.91 15.76 -13.81
C SER A 172 -4.98 16.00 -12.60
N PRO A 173 -5.54 16.06 -11.39
CA PRO A 173 -4.71 16.08 -10.17
C PRO A 173 -3.76 14.87 -10.05
N LEU A 174 -4.15 13.73 -10.62
CA LEU A 174 -3.37 12.51 -10.59
C LEU A 174 -2.06 12.67 -11.40
N PHE A 175 -2.14 13.14 -12.63
CA PHE A 175 -0.96 13.36 -13.47
C PHE A 175 -0.09 14.51 -12.94
N LYS A 176 -0.71 15.61 -12.51
CA LYS A 176 0.01 16.73 -11.89
C LYS A 176 0.80 16.30 -10.65
N LEU A 177 0.23 15.45 -9.80
CA LEU A 177 0.94 14.91 -8.63
C LEU A 177 2.09 13.97 -9.04
N ALA A 178 1.89 13.11 -10.04
CA ALA A 178 2.95 12.23 -10.55
C ALA A 178 4.15 13.04 -11.08
N CYS A 179 3.90 14.04 -11.94
CA CYS A 179 4.94 14.95 -12.45
C CYS A 179 5.64 15.69 -11.31
N TYR A 180 4.87 16.23 -10.37
CA TYR A 180 5.42 16.96 -9.23
C TYR A 180 6.40 16.12 -8.39
N ILE A 181 6.05 14.87 -8.11
CA ILE A 181 6.96 13.96 -7.39
C ILE A 181 8.25 13.75 -8.16
N ILE A 182 8.16 13.50 -9.48
CA ILE A 182 9.31 13.24 -10.33
C ILE A 182 10.23 14.49 -10.42
N GLU A 183 9.65 15.68 -10.50
CA GLU A 183 10.39 16.94 -10.70
C GLU A 183 10.95 17.50 -9.40
N HIS A 184 10.18 17.48 -8.32
CA HIS A 184 10.43 18.28 -7.12
C HIS A 184 10.72 17.47 -5.86
N CYS A 185 10.49 16.15 -5.87
CA CYS A 185 10.63 15.32 -4.67
C CYS A 185 11.75 14.28 -4.79
N PRO A 186 13.04 14.69 -4.79
CA PRO A 186 14.17 13.79 -5.05
C PRO A 186 14.35 12.66 -4.01
N LYS A 187 13.73 12.77 -2.83
CA LYS A 187 13.76 11.73 -1.80
C LYS A 187 12.56 10.76 -1.90
N LEU A 188 11.63 11.01 -2.83
CA LEU A 188 10.50 10.15 -3.13
C LEU A 188 10.70 9.47 -4.48
N HIS A 189 10.19 8.25 -4.60
CA HIS A 189 10.16 7.52 -5.87
C HIS A 189 8.70 7.21 -6.24
N PHE A 190 8.21 7.81 -7.32
CA PHE A 190 6.88 7.48 -7.85
C PHE A 190 6.92 6.08 -8.45
N GLN A 191 6.46 5.09 -7.69
CA GLN A 191 6.58 3.68 -8.04
C GLN A 191 5.33 3.13 -8.74
N GLY A 192 4.13 3.66 -8.45
CA GLY A 192 2.93 3.06 -9.02
C GLY A 192 1.61 3.62 -8.48
N LEU A 193 0.55 2.85 -8.71
CA LEU A 193 -0.82 3.19 -8.33
C LEU A 193 -1.38 2.16 -7.35
N MET A 194 -2.30 2.61 -6.49
CA MET A 194 -3.02 1.74 -5.55
C MET A 194 -4.53 2.02 -5.62
N THR A 195 -5.33 0.98 -5.50
CA THR A 195 -6.77 1.12 -5.26
C THR A 195 -7.27 0.19 -4.17
N ILE A 196 -8.38 0.59 -3.52
CA ILE A 196 -9.13 -0.26 -2.59
C ILE A 196 -10.27 -0.97 -3.33
N GLY A 197 -10.85 -0.32 -4.35
CA GLY A 197 -11.99 -0.82 -5.09
C GLY A 197 -13.31 -0.80 -4.30
N SER A 198 -14.40 -1.23 -4.93
CA SER A 198 -15.72 -1.35 -4.32
C SER A 198 -15.93 -2.73 -3.70
N GLN A 199 -16.77 -2.82 -2.68
CA GLN A 199 -17.12 -4.11 -2.10
C GLN A 199 -17.89 -4.98 -3.10
N THR A 200 -18.74 -4.38 -3.93
CA THR A 200 -19.52 -5.08 -4.94
C THR A 200 -18.61 -5.76 -5.96
N GLU A 201 -17.61 -5.05 -6.50
CA GLU A 201 -16.65 -5.62 -7.45
C GLU A 201 -15.77 -6.69 -6.79
N SER A 202 -15.37 -6.48 -5.53
CA SER A 202 -14.59 -7.45 -4.77
C SER A 202 -15.32 -8.78 -4.61
N LEU A 203 -16.61 -8.75 -4.29
CA LEU A 203 -17.44 -9.96 -4.14
C LEU A 203 -17.75 -10.66 -5.48
N ALA A 204 -17.87 -9.89 -6.57
CA ALA A 204 -18.14 -10.43 -7.91
C ALA A 204 -16.90 -10.94 -8.65
N SER A 205 -15.70 -10.72 -8.13
CA SER A 205 -14.44 -10.99 -8.84
C SER A 205 -14.09 -12.47 -9.01
N SER A 206 -14.85 -13.39 -8.39
CA SER A 206 -14.81 -14.83 -8.68
C SER A 206 -15.58 -15.23 -9.95
N GLU A 207 -16.55 -14.43 -10.38
CA GLU A 207 -17.47 -14.72 -11.49
C GLU A 207 -17.10 -13.98 -12.77
N ARG A 208 -16.54 -12.79 -12.65
CA ARG A 208 -16.17 -11.92 -13.78
C ARG A 208 -14.94 -11.06 -13.45
N PRO A 209 -14.28 -10.47 -14.48
CA PRO A 209 -13.21 -9.50 -14.24
C PRO A 209 -13.69 -8.34 -13.36
N ASN A 210 -12.87 -7.96 -12.40
CA ASN A 210 -13.14 -6.87 -11.47
C ASN A 210 -12.93 -5.53 -12.19
N GLN A 211 -13.99 -4.73 -12.32
CA GLN A 211 -13.97 -3.47 -13.08
C GLN A 211 -13.06 -2.42 -12.44
N ASP A 212 -12.95 -2.40 -11.10
CA ASP A 212 -12.02 -1.50 -10.42
C ASP A 212 -10.56 -1.79 -10.78
N PHE A 213 -10.21 -3.07 -10.97
CA PHE A 213 -8.87 -3.46 -11.39
C PHE A 213 -8.61 -3.10 -12.85
N GLU A 214 -9.59 -3.30 -13.74
CA GLU A 214 -9.46 -2.90 -15.15
C GLU A 214 -9.34 -1.37 -15.28
N THR A 215 -10.12 -0.59 -14.50
CA THR A 215 -10.01 0.86 -14.44
C THR A 215 -8.61 1.29 -13.98
N LEU A 216 -8.05 0.66 -12.93
CA LEU A 216 -6.70 0.98 -12.47
C LEU A 216 -5.63 0.68 -13.52
N LYS A 217 -5.75 -0.45 -14.22
CA LYS A 217 -4.85 -0.81 -15.32
C LYS A 217 -4.88 0.22 -16.44
N LYS A 218 -6.08 0.61 -16.88
CA LYS A 218 -6.26 1.62 -17.92
C LYS A 218 -5.66 2.96 -17.49
N THR A 219 -5.93 3.40 -16.27
CA THR A 219 -5.33 4.62 -15.69
C THR A 219 -3.80 4.56 -15.69
N ARG A 220 -3.22 3.41 -15.31
CA ARG A 220 -1.77 3.18 -15.39
C ARG A 220 -1.25 3.35 -16.82
N ASP A 221 -1.89 2.69 -17.79
CA ASP A 221 -1.43 2.69 -19.18
C ASP A 221 -1.44 4.10 -19.78
N VAL A 222 -2.47 4.90 -19.47
CA VAL A 222 -2.55 6.32 -19.85
C VAL A 222 -1.40 7.12 -19.24
N LEU A 223 -1.18 7.00 -17.91
CA LEU A 223 -0.10 7.71 -17.24
C LEU A 223 1.28 7.32 -17.78
N GLU A 224 1.54 6.03 -17.98
CA GLU A 224 2.81 5.55 -18.53
C GLU A 224 3.07 6.13 -19.95
N GLY A 225 2.05 6.19 -20.80
CA GLY A 225 2.16 6.82 -22.13
C GLY A 225 2.60 8.27 -22.03
N MET A 226 1.92 9.04 -21.18
CA MET A 226 2.23 10.46 -20.98
C MET A 226 3.60 10.69 -20.33
N LEU A 227 3.98 9.89 -19.33
CA LEU A 227 5.30 10.04 -18.69
C LEU A 227 6.45 9.71 -19.65
N ARG A 228 6.29 8.66 -20.49
CA ARG A 228 7.28 8.32 -21.53
C ARG A 228 7.41 9.40 -22.63
N SER A 229 6.35 10.15 -22.90
CA SER A 229 6.39 11.23 -23.89
C SER A 229 7.27 12.42 -23.45
N ASN A 230 7.63 12.52 -22.17
CA ASN A 230 8.51 13.56 -21.65
C ASN A 230 9.93 13.01 -21.37
N PRO A 231 10.92 13.30 -22.25
CA PRO A 231 12.29 12.80 -22.06
C PRO A 231 12.96 13.19 -20.74
N ALA A 232 12.50 14.28 -20.09
CA ALA A 232 13.03 14.71 -18.79
C ALA A 232 12.68 13.74 -17.65
N PHE A 233 11.74 12.83 -17.85
CA PHE A 233 11.28 11.84 -16.87
C PHE A 233 11.94 10.47 -17.05
N ASN A 234 12.72 10.25 -18.10
CA ASN A 234 13.33 8.96 -18.39
C ASN A 234 14.14 8.41 -17.20
N GLY A 235 13.82 7.18 -16.80
CA GLY A 235 14.47 6.48 -15.70
C GLY A 235 14.16 7.01 -14.29
N ARG A 236 13.21 7.95 -14.15
CA ARG A 236 12.93 8.65 -12.88
C ARG A 236 11.64 8.18 -12.18
N TRP A 237 10.91 7.22 -12.73
CA TRP A 237 9.65 6.73 -12.21
C TRP A 237 9.48 5.23 -12.49
N GLY A 238 8.61 4.60 -11.72
CA GLY A 238 8.26 3.19 -11.87
C GLY A 238 9.44 2.24 -11.66
N ASP A 239 9.23 0.99 -11.98
CA ASP A 239 10.30 0.01 -12.10
C ASP A 239 10.62 -0.18 -13.60
N ASN A 240 11.74 0.36 -14.05
CA ASN A 240 12.10 0.44 -15.46
C ASN A 240 10.99 1.07 -16.33
N GLU A 241 10.45 2.20 -15.90
CA GLU A 241 9.35 2.93 -16.56
C GLU A 241 8.06 2.11 -16.71
N LYS A 242 7.79 1.28 -15.71
CA LYS A 242 6.53 0.57 -15.51
C LYS A 242 6.00 0.84 -14.13
N LEU A 243 4.77 1.33 -14.03
CA LEU A 243 4.11 1.58 -12.77
C LEU A 243 3.58 0.28 -12.16
N LEU A 244 3.92 0.05 -10.90
CA LEU A 244 3.37 -1.06 -10.15
C LEU A 244 1.88 -0.83 -9.85
N LEU A 245 1.11 -1.91 -9.80
CA LEU A 245 -0.27 -1.90 -9.36
C LEU A 245 -0.40 -2.58 -8.00
N SER A 246 -0.92 -1.85 -7.02
CA SER A 246 -1.31 -2.38 -5.72
C SER A 246 -2.83 -2.50 -5.66
N MET A 247 -3.35 -3.70 -5.90
CA MET A 247 -4.78 -3.99 -5.94
C MET A 247 -5.05 -5.43 -5.51
N GLY A 248 -6.19 -5.66 -4.88
CA GLY A 248 -6.56 -6.95 -4.30
C GLY A 248 -6.29 -7.04 -2.80
N MET A 249 -7.32 -7.47 -2.08
CA MET A 249 -7.36 -7.66 -0.63
C MET A 249 -7.82 -9.08 -0.29
N THR A 250 -8.12 -9.37 0.97
CA THR A 250 -8.48 -10.72 1.43
C THR A 250 -9.55 -11.42 0.57
N ALA A 251 -10.56 -10.70 0.09
CA ALA A 251 -11.67 -11.29 -0.63
C ALA A 251 -11.40 -11.49 -2.15
N ASP A 252 -10.44 -10.76 -2.71
CA ASP A 252 -10.24 -10.65 -4.16
C ASP A 252 -8.76 -10.64 -4.60
N PHE A 253 -7.81 -10.95 -3.69
CA PHE A 253 -6.38 -10.89 -4.03
C PHE A 253 -5.97 -11.84 -5.16
N GLU A 254 -6.61 -13.01 -5.25
CA GLU A 254 -6.36 -13.94 -6.35
C GLU A 254 -6.83 -13.37 -7.70
N ALA A 255 -8.00 -12.71 -7.71
CA ALA A 255 -8.47 -11.99 -8.90
C ALA A 255 -7.54 -10.81 -9.23
N GLY A 256 -7.04 -10.09 -8.22
CA GLY A 256 -6.03 -9.04 -8.38
C GLY A 256 -4.76 -9.57 -9.04
N LEU A 257 -4.24 -10.71 -8.58
CA LEU A 257 -3.07 -11.36 -9.19
C LEU A 257 -3.35 -11.77 -10.64
N ARG A 258 -4.47 -12.45 -10.91
CA ARG A 258 -4.87 -12.79 -12.29
C ARG A 258 -5.02 -11.56 -13.20
N ALA A 259 -5.40 -10.41 -12.64
CA ALA A 259 -5.46 -9.13 -13.35
C ALA A 259 -4.10 -8.44 -13.53
N GLY A 260 -3.00 -9.00 -12.97
CA GLY A 260 -1.65 -8.46 -13.10
C GLY A 260 -1.21 -7.55 -11.94
N SER A 261 -1.78 -7.74 -10.74
CA SER A 261 -1.34 -7.00 -9.56
C SER A 261 0.12 -7.29 -9.19
N HIS A 262 0.88 -6.26 -8.87
CA HIS A 262 2.24 -6.37 -8.35
C HIS A 262 2.27 -6.47 -6.81
N ILE A 263 1.25 -5.91 -6.14
CA ILE A 263 1.16 -5.89 -4.68
C ILE A 263 -0.27 -6.24 -4.27
N VAL A 264 -0.44 -7.30 -3.48
CA VAL A 264 -1.72 -7.63 -2.85
C VAL A 264 -1.63 -7.46 -1.33
N ARG A 265 -2.76 -7.09 -0.70
CA ARG A 265 -2.80 -6.68 0.71
C ARG A 265 -3.79 -7.55 1.49
N VAL A 266 -3.31 -8.60 2.13
CA VAL A 266 -4.16 -9.58 2.84
C VAL A 266 -4.13 -9.35 4.34
N GLY A 267 -5.28 -9.07 4.93
CA GLY A 267 -5.44 -8.82 6.37
C GLY A 267 -6.18 -9.94 7.10
N THR A 268 -7.51 -9.97 6.95
CA THR A 268 -8.36 -10.93 7.67
C THR A 268 -8.09 -12.37 7.30
N GLY A 269 -7.64 -12.66 6.09
CA GLY A 269 -7.24 -14.01 5.67
C GLY A 269 -6.06 -14.55 6.47
N ILE A 270 -5.13 -13.69 6.89
CA ILE A 270 -3.96 -14.09 7.70
C ILE A 270 -4.26 -13.92 9.20
N PHE A 271 -4.68 -12.73 9.62
CA PHE A 271 -4.74 -12.35 11.02
C PHE A 271 -6.10 -12.60 11.68
N GLY A 272 -7.09 -13.13 10.94
CA GLY A 272 -8.46 -13.32 11.39
C GLY A 272 -9.26 -12.00 11.51
N ALA A 273 -10.58 -12.12 11.64
CA ALA A 273 -11.50 -11.00 11.73
C ALA A 273 -11.16 -10.04 12.88
N ARG A 274 -11.63 -8.79 12.78
CA ARG A 274 -11.57 -7.83 13.89
C ARG A 274 -12.52 -8.33 14.98
N ARG A 275 -12.05 -8.40 16.21
CA ARG A 275 -12.98 -8.50 17.34
C ARG A 275 -13.63 -7.12 17.47
N MET A 276 -14.95 -7.06 17.35
CA MET A 276 -15.68 -5.86 17.71
C MET A 276 -15.50 -5.62 19.20
N LYS A 277 -15.20 -4.35 19.55
CA LYS A 277 -15.13 -3.91 20.94
C LYS A 277 -16.55 -3.81 21.51
#